data_06192d3dedf9dc8b9e450b709e18a7f1
#
_entry.id   06192d3dedf9dc8b9e450b709e18a7f1
#
_cell.length_a   1.000
_cell.length_b   1.000
_cell.length_c   1.000
_cell.angle_alpha   90.00
_cell.angle_beta   90.00
_cell.angle_gamma   90.00
#
_symmetry.space_group_name_H-M   'P 1'
#
loop_
_entity.id
_entity.type
_entity.pdbx_description
1 polymer ?
#
loop_
_entity_poly.entity_id
_entity_poly.type
_entity_poly.pdbx_seq_one_letter_code
_entity_poly.pdbx_strand_id
1 'polypeptide(L)'
;MPAPALERQDSGIDVHPTSAHFIQQTLKLYATKLKVDASAEHHLPRNYMSRYDNFAQTDRMKQRSLDGRSEGLTLEDVREAATAAQPVFNETVRKLAEAADLDPDAVVLFEGKPLVKNAEKGTVYSRLMIGPLKGEARCREKTRDDYGGDFGQLLDVVRCSIIVDTEEQLIAVTRLLLEGGNVVRLKNRFKYALFTGYRDALFSIVIETPSGVEHVCEVQLH
;
A
#
# COMPACT_ATOMS: atom_id res chain seq x y z
N MET A 1 41.19 -24.50 18.40
CA MET A 1 41.09 -23.07 18.13
C MET A 1 39.64 -22.78 17.79
N PRO A 2 38.90 -22.00 18.58
CA PRO A 2 37.54 -21.64 18.22
C PRO A 2 37.56 -20.52 17.17
N ALA A 3 36.63 -20.57 16.22
CA ALA A 3 36.43 -19.58 15.17
C ALA A 3 36.00 -18.24 15.74
N PRO A 4 36.36 -17.10 15.14
CA PRO A 4 35.99 -15.79 15.63
C PRO A 4 34.49 -15.53 15.38
N ALA A 5 33.84 -14.96 16.39
CA ALA A 5 32.47 -14.49 16.31
C ALA A 5 32.38 -13.35 15.31
N LEU A 6 31.48 -13.47 14.33
CA LEU A 6 31.08 -12.38 13.44
C LEU A 6 30.28 -11.37 14.26
N GLU A 7 30.89 -10.24 14.57
CA GLU A 7 30.19 -9.05 15.05
C GLU A 7 29.21 -8.60 13.95
N ARG A 8 27.93 -8.63 14.25
CA ARG A 8 26.90 -7.98 13.44
C ARG A 8 27.11 -6.48 13.57
N GLN A 9 27.62 -5.86 12.52
CA GLN A 9 27.52 -4.41 12.37
C GLN A 9 26.04 -4.06 12.27
N ASP A 10 25.56 -3.37 13.29
CA ASP A 10 24.25 -2.74 13.35
C ASP A 10 24.25 -1.61 12.30
N SER A 11 23.79 -1.93 11.08
CA SER A 11 23.56 -0.92 10.06
C SER A 11 22.32 -0.13 10.50
N GLY A 12 22.55 0.97 11.21
CA GLY A 12 21.54 1.93 11.59
C GLY A 12 20.82 2.46 10.35
N ILE A 13 19.74 1.78 9.97
CA ILE A 13 18.80 2.29 8.98
C ILE A 13 18.07 3.42 9.66
N ASP A 14 18.41 4.63 9.31
CA ASP A 14 17.72 5.84 9.74
C ASP A 14 16.31 5.84 9.12
N VAL A 15 15.40 5.11 9.75
CA VAL A 15 14.00 5.00 9.34
C VAL A 15 13.35 6.33 9.68
N HIS A 16 13.01 7.12 8.68
CA HIS A 16 12.35 8.41 8.85
C HIS A 16 11.19 8.26 9.85
N PRO A 17 11.11 9.08 10.92
CA PRO A 17 10.19 8.91 12.05
C PRO A 17 8.72 8.69 11.66
N THR A 18 8.29 9.24 10.52
CA THR A 18 6.94 9.09 9.98
C THR A 18 6.61 7.67 9.51
N SER A 19 7.55 6.94 8.93
CA SER A 19 7.29 5.56 8.47
C SER A 19 7.29 4.55 9.63
N ALA A 20 8.23 4.71 10.57
CA ALA A 20 8.30 3.86 11.76
C ALA A 20 7.09 4.10 12.69
N HIS A 21 6.64 5.35 12.83
CA HIS A 21 5.49 5.70 13.65
C HIS A 21 4.17 5.18 13.04
N PHE A 22 4.01 5.26 11.72
CA PHE A 22 2.88 4.66 10.98
C PHE A 22 2.84 3.15 11.20
N ILE A 23 3.97 2.46 10.98
CA ILE A 23 4.08 1.02 11.20
C ILE A 23 3.79 0.66 12.66
N GLN A 24 4.32 1.40 13.64
CA GLN A 24 4.08 1.14 15.05
C GLN A 24 2.64 1.40 15.48
N GLN A 25 2.00 2.47 15.00
CA GLN A 25 0.59 2.75 15.32
C GLN A 25 -0.34 1.73 14.65
N THR A 26 -0.10 1.41 13.39
CA THR A 26 -0.85 0.36 12.69
C THR A 26 -0.64 -1.00 13.35
N LEU A 27 0.59 -1.32 13.76
CA LEU A 27 0.89 -2.55 14.52
C LEU A 27 0.24 -2.58 15.91
N LYS A 28 0.17 -1.45 16.61
CA LYS A 28 -0.55 -1.34 17.89
C LYS A 28 -2.06 -1.53 17.71
N LEU A 29 -2.64 -0.92 16.68
CA LEU A 29 -4.04 -1.13 16.30
C LEU A 29 -4.36 -2.61 16.10
N TYR A 30 -3.55 -3.29 15.28
CA TYR A 30 -3.75 -4.71 14.99
C TYR A 30 -3.41 -5.60 16.17
N ALA A 31 -2.36 -5.30 16.94
CA ALA A 31 -2.01 -6.08 18.14
C ALA A 31 -3.06 -5.94 19.26
N THR A 32 -3.68 -4.76 19.40
CA THR A 32 -4.76 -4.55 20.36
C THR A 32 -6.04 -5.21 19.88
N LYS A 33 -6.39 -5.09 18.60
CA LYS A 33 -7.50 -5.81 17.97
C LYS A 33 -7.33 -7.33 18.10
N LEU A 34 -6.13 -7.87 17.87
CA LEU A 34 -5.79 -9.27 18.06
C LEU A 34 -5.91 -9.74 19.54
N LYS A 35 -5.66 -8.87 20.52
CA LYS A 35 -5.84 -9.20 21.95
C LYS A 35 -7.30 -9.18 22.36
N VAL A 36 -8.10 -8.29 21.81
CA VAL A 36 -9.55 -8.22 22.03
C VAL A 36 -10.26 -9.43 21.40
N ASP A 37 -9.81 -9.84 20.20
CA ASP A 37 -10.42 -10.94 19.44
C ASP A 37 -9.86 -12.33 19.81
N ALA A 38 -8.88 -12.45 20.70
CA ALA A 38 -8.42 -13.76 21.18
C ALA A 38 -9.50 -14.53 21.94
N SER A 39 -10.56 -13.85 22.40
CA SER A 39 -11.75 -14.46 23.00
C SER A 39 -12.93 -14.63 22.05
N ALA A 40 -12.90 -13.99 20.88
CA ALA A 40 -13.90 -14.12 19.82
C ALA A 40 -13.29 -14.92 18.66
N GLU A 41 -13.38 -16.23 18.73
CA GLU A 41 -12.89 -17.17 17.70
C GLU A 41 -13.64 -17.05 16.36
N HIS A 42 -14.52 -16.07 16.19
CA HIS A 42 -15.44 -16.01 15.08
C HIS A 42 -15.33 -14.70 14.30
N HIS A 43 -15.05 -14.84 13.00
CA HIS A 43 -15.29 -13.85 11.93
C HIS A 43 -14.23 -12.76 11.74
N LEU A 44 -12.96 -13.13 11.65
CA LEU A 44 -11.96 -12.24 11.10
C LEU A 44 -12.04 -12.23 9.56
N PRO A 45 -11.70 -11.11 8.91
CA PRO A 45 -11.51 -10.96 7.46
C PRO A 45 -10.67 -12.08 6.83
N ARG A 46 -9.99 -12.86 7.64
CA ARG A 46 -9.20 -14.04 7.28
C ARG A 46 -9.95 -15.03 6.39
N ASN A 47 -11.23 -15.27 6.65
CA ASN A 47 -11.97 -16.32 5.92
C ASN A 47 -12.30 -15.91 4.49
N TYR A 48 -12.59 -14.63 4.23
CA TYR A 48 -12.80 -14.15 2.89
C TYR A 48 -11.46 -13.97 2.15
N MET A 49 -10.54 -13.21 2.72
CA MET A 49 -9.23 -12.97 2.11
C MET A 49 -8.39 -14.24 1.96
N SER A 50 -8.62 -15.28 2.78
CA SER A 50 -7.93 -16.56 2.63
C SER A 50 -8.24 -17.28 1.32
N ARG A 51 -9.30 -16.90 0.59
CA ARG A 51 -9.63 -17.45 -0.74
C ARG A 51 -8.69 -16.92 -1.82
N TYR A 52 -8.03 -15.80 -1.59
CA TYR A 52 -7.18 -15.16 -2.58
C TYR A 52 -5.71 -15.45 -2.27
N ASP A 53 -5.05 -16.10 -3.22
CA ASP A 53 -3.61 -16.26 -3.18
C ASP A 53 -2.91 -15.02 -3.72
N ASN A 54 -1.65 -14.88 -3.38
CA ASN A 54 -0.80 -13.89 -4.03
C ASN A 54 -0.75 -14.18 -5.53
N PHE A 55 -0.87 -13.15 -6.34
CA PHE A 55 -0.65 -13.27 -7.78
C PHE A 55 0.07 -12.04 -8.34
N ALA A 56 0.69 -12.21 -9.50
CA ALA A 56 1.37 -11.17 -10.23
C ALA A 56 1.31 -11.44 -11.74
N GLN A 57 0.86 -10.47 -12.51
CA GLN A 57 0.92 -10.46 -13.98
C GLN A 57 2.22 -9.74 -14.37
N THR A 58 3.33 -10.48 -14.42
CA THR A 58 4.68 -9.92 -14.54
C THR A 58 4.87 -9.02 -15.75
N ASP A 59 4.24 -9.36 -16.88
CA ASP A 59 4.35 -8.60 -18.12
C ASP A 59 3.68 -7.22 -18.05
N ARG A 60 2.70 -7.06 -17.14
CA ARG A 60 1.99 -5.81 -16.88
C ARG A 60 2.52 -5.06 -15.65
N MET A 61 3.45 -5.64 -14.91
CA MET A 61 4.01 -5.05 -13.69
C MET A 61 5.26 -4.21 -13.96
N LYS A 62 5.22 -3.39 -14.99
CA LYS A 62 6.27 -2.43 -15.31
C LYS A 62 5.68 -1.06 -15.53
N GLN A 63 6.40 -0.05 -15.07
CA GLN A 63 6.09 1.33 -15.41
C GLN A 63 6.39 1.61 -16.89
N ARG A 64 5.75 2.65 -17.41
CA ARG A 64 5.99 3.18 -18.74
C ARG A 64 6.26 4.67 -18.65
N SER A 65 7.09 5.19 -19.53
CA SER A 65 7.20 6.62 -19.78
C SER A 65 5.99 7.14 -20.58
N LEU A 66 5.77 8.44 -20.61
CA LEU A 66 4.65 9.03 -21.36
C LEU A 66 4.73 8.80 -22.87
N ASP A 67 5.90 8.47 -23.39
CA ASP A 67 6.11 8.05 -24.81
C ASP A 67 5.93 6.53 -25.01
N GLY A 68 5.55 5.78 -23.96
CA GLY A 68 5.22 4.35 -24.01
C GLY A 68 6.41 3.40 -23.82
N ARG A 69 7.65 3.88 -23.62
CA ARG A 69 8.80 3.01 -23.32
C ARG A 69 8.60 2.29 -21.99
N SER A 70 9.07 1.06 -21.89
CA SER A 70 9.06 0.25 -20.66
C SER A 70 10.47 -0.20 -20.21
N GLU A 71 11.49 0.14 -20.98
CA GLU A 71 12.88 -0.21 -20.71
C GLU A 71 13.75 1.04 -20.66
N GLY A 72 14.85 0.97 -19.89
CA GLY A 72 15.79 2.07 -19.75
C GLY A 72 15.17 3.33 -19.15
N LEU A 73 14.12 3.19 -18.34
CA LEU A 73 13.44 4.32 -17.73
C LEU A 73 14.33 5.01 -16.70
N THR A 74 14.31 6.34 -16.75
CA THR A 74 14.87 7.19 -15.70
C THR A 74 13.85 7.41 -14.59
N LEU A 75 14.29 7.93 -13.45
CA LEU A 75 13.37 8.36 -12.39
C LEU A 75 12.44 9.47 -12.88
N GLU A 76 12.91 10.36 -13.74
CA GLU A 76 12.12 11.46 -14.32
C GLU A 76 10.98 10.90 -15.16
N ASP A 77 11.27 9.98 -16.10
CA ASP A 77 10.24 9.30 -16.91
C ASP A 77 9.11 8.73 -16.06
N VAL A 78 9.47 8.01 -14.99
CA VAL A 78 8.49 7.38 -14.09
C VAL A 78 7.70 8.43 -13.30
N ARG A 79 8.33 9.53 -12.88
CA ARG A 79 7.66 10.60 -12.13
C ARG A 79 6.75 11.46 -12.99
N GLU A 80 7.11 11.72 -14.24
CA GLU A 80 6.23 12.40 -15.20
C GLU A 80 4.96 11.57 -15.44
N ALA A 81 5.11 10.28 -15.73
CA ALA A 81 3.97 9.38 -15.91
C ALA A 81 3.12 9.28 -14.62
N ALA A 82 3.76 9.20 -13.45
CA ALA A 82 3.08 9.20 -12.15
C ALA A 82 2.28 10.50 -11.91
N THR A 83 2.85 11.65 -12.27
CA THR A 83 2.18 12.95 -12.16
C THR A 83 0.93 13.02 -13.06
N ALA A 84 1.01 12.49 -14.27
CA ALA A 84 -0.12 12.40 -15.18
C ALA A 84 -1.20 11.41 -14.71
N ALA A 85 -0.80 10.28 -14.09
CA ALA A 85 -1.71 9.25 -13.59
C ALA A 85 -2.40 9.65 -12.28
N GLN A 86 -1.76 10.46 -11.43
CA GLN A 86 -2.22 10.74 -10.07
C GLN A 86 -3.64 11.31 -10.00
N PRO A 87 -4.07 12.29 -10.81
CA PRO A 87 -5.44 12.80 -10.77
C PRO A 87 -6.48 11.71 -11.08
N VAL A 88 -6.22 10.89 -12.10
CA VAL A 88 -7.12 9.79 -12.51
C VAL A 88 -7.18 8.74 -11.41
N PHE A 89 -6.03 8.38 -10.84
CA PHE A 89 -5.96 7.45 -9.71
C PHE A 89 -6.75 7.97 -8.51
N ASN A 90 -6.58 9.24 -8.14
CA ASN A 90 -7.27 9.85 -6.99
C ASN A 90 -8.80 9.78 -7.14
N GLU A 91 -9.30 10.09 -8.34
CA GLU A 91 -10.73 10.00 -8.65
C GLU A 91 -11.21 8.54 -8.62
N THR A 92 -10.43 7.63 -9.20
CA THR A 92 -10.75 6.19 -9.24
C THR A 92 -10.88 5.60 -7.83
N VAL A 93 -9.91 5.86 -6.95
CA VAL A 93 -9.95 5.30 -5.58
C VAL A 93 -11.02 5.96 -4.70
N ARG A 94 -11.38 7.22 -4.96
CA ARG A 94 -12.51 7.88 -4.29
C ARG A 94 -13.82 7.23 -4.69
N LYS A 95 -14.07 7.07 -5.98
CA LYS A 95 -15.27 6.37 -6.50
C LYS A 95 -15.35 4.93 -6.00
N LEU A 96 -14.19 4.25 -5.92
CA LEU A 96 -14.10 2.89 -5.37
C LEU A 96 -14.55 2.84 -3.90
N ALA A 97 -14.09 3.79 -3.08
CA ALA A 97 -14.46 3.87 -1.67
C ALA A 97 -15.97 4.15 -1.52
N GLU A 98 -16.50 5.13 -2.27
CA GLU A 98 -17.92 5.47 -2.28
C GLU A 98 -18.81 4.29 -2.75
N ALA A 99 -18.37 3.56 -3.79
CA ALA A 99 -19.06 2.36 -4.28
C ALA A 99 -19.04 1.20 -3.27
N ALA A 100 -18.10 1.20 -2.33
CA ALA A 100 -18.03 0.27 -1.21
C ALA A 100 -18.79 0.76 0.04
N ASP A 101 -19.61 1.79 -0.10
CA ASP A 101 -20.37 2.44 0.99
C ASP A 101 -19.44 2.99 2.11
N LEU A 102 -18.27 3.49 1.70
CA LEU A 102 -17.33 4.19 2.57
C LEU A 102 -17.38 5.68 2.31
N ASP A 103 -17.49 6.50 3.36
CA ASP A 103 -17.20 7.92 3.26
C ASP A 103 -15.66 8.11 3.24
N PRO A 104 -15.08 8.54 2.10
CA PRO A 104 -13.63 8.65 1.96
C PRO A 104 -12.98 9.62 2.96
N ASP A 105 -13.71 10.64 3.37
CA ASP A 105 -13.23 11.72 4.23
C ASP A 105 -13.54 11.47 5.71
N ALA A 106 -14.31 10.42 6.04
CA ALA A 106 -14.64 10.07 7.42
C ALA A 106 -13.35 9.77 8.22
N VAL A 107 -13.29 10.34 9.42
CA VAL A 107 -12.18 10.13 10.36
C VAL A 107 -12.19 8.70 10.86
N VAL A 108 -11.04 8.05 10.81
CA VAL A 108 -10.85 6.72 11.40
C VAL A 108 -10.83 6.84 12.92
N LEU A 109 -11.73 6.09 13.58
CA LEU A 109 -11.79 6.04 15.03
C LEU A 109 -11.12 4.77 15.55
N PHE A 110 -10.42 4.88 16.67
CA PHE A 110 -9.94 3.77 17.46
C PHE A 110 -10.40 3.93 18.91
N GLU A 111 -11.14 2.96 19.42
CA GLU A 111 -11.77 3.04 20.74
C GLU A 111 -12.60 4.34 20.93
N GLY A 112 -13.32 4.74 19.88
CA GLY A 112 -14.16 5.95 19.88
C GLY A 112 -13.38 7.28 19.77
N LYS A 113 -12.07 7.25 19.59
CA LYS A 113 -11.22 8.45 19.45
C LYS A 113 -10.59 8.53 18.07
N PRO A 114 -10.45 9.74 17.48
CA PRO A 114 -9.75 9.92 16.23
C PRO A 114 -8.34 9.31 16.25
N LEU A 115 -8.03 8.49 15.26
CA LEU A 115 -6.68 7.95 15.07
C LEU A 115 -5.76 9.06 14.59
N VAL A 116 -4.79 9.43 15.42
CA VAL A 116 -3.88 10.57 15.16
C VAL A 116 -2.76 10.12 14.23
N LYS A 117 -2.59 10.80 13.10
CA LYS A 117 -1.49 10.63 12.16
C LYS A 117 -0.25 11.43 12.57
N ASN A 118 -0.46 12.68 12.97
CA ASN A 118 0.60 13.55 13.46
C ASN A 118 0.04 14.44 14.57
N ALA A 119 0.49 14.21 15.80
CA ALA A 119 0.01 14.94 16.99
C ALA A 119 0.40 16.43 16.95
N GLU A 120 1.59 16.76 16.45
CA GLU A 120 2.07 18.16 16.40
C GLU A 120 1.27 19.00 15.41
N LYS A 121 0.82 18.38 14.30
CA LYS A 121 0.01 19.02 13.25
C LYS A 121 -1.48 18.85 13.46
N GLY A 122 -1.91 18.11 14.49
CA GLY A 122 -3.31 17.78 14.72
C GLY A 122 -3.98 16.99 13.59
N THR A 123 -3.19 16.32 12.72
CA THR A 123 -3.74 15.55 11.60
C THR A 123 -4.16 14.16 12.04
N VAL A 124 -5.32 13.72 11.54
CA VAL A 124 -5.91 12.40 11.81
C VAL A 124 -5.94 11.55 10.55
N TYR A 125 -6.17 10.25 10.71
CA TYR A 125 -6.41 9.36 9.58
C TYR A 125 -7.85 9.50 9.09
N SER A 126 -8.02 9.65 7.77
CA SER A 126 -9.29 9.43 7.07
C SER A 126 -9.35 8.03 6.46
N ARG A 127 -10.55 7.57 6.11
CA ARG A 127 -10.74 6.24 5.51
C ARG A 127 -9.99 6.08 4.21
N LEU A 128 -10.00 7.10 3.36
CA LEU A 128 -9.16 7.15 2.17
C LEU A 128 -8.00 8.11 2.42
N MET A 129 -6.81 7.57 2.37
CA MET A 129 -5.56 8.31 2.51
C MET A 129 -4.77 8.30 1.21
N ILE A 130 -4.92 9.36 0.42
CA ILE A 130 -4.12 9.54 -0.79
C ILE A 130 -2.78 10.17 -0.40
N GLY A 131 -1.70 9.47 -0.71
CA GLY A 131 -0.34 9.96 -0.46
C GLY A 131 0.14 10.94 -1.52
N PRO A 132 1.10 11.81 -1.21
CA PRO A 132 1.86 12.49 -2.24
C PRO A 132 2.67 11.47 -3.05
N LEU A 133 3.15 11.87 -4.23
CA LEU A 133 4.11 11.05 -4.97
C LEU A 133 5.28 10.67 -4.07
N LYS A 134 5.73 9.43 -4.20
CA LYS A 134 6.90 8.94 -3.45
C LYS A 134 8.10 9.85 -3.68
N GLY A 135 8.72 10.28 -2.59
CA GLY A 135 9.87 11.19 -2.64
C GLY A 135 11.05 10.57 -3.43
N GLU A 136 11.77 11.41 -4.18
CA GLU A 136 12.86 10.96 -5.07
C GLU A 136 13.94 10.15 -4.35
N ALA A 137 14.38 10.62 -3.17
CA ALA A 137 15.39 9.91 -2.38
C ALA A 137 14.96 8.46 -2.10
N ARG A 138 13.68 8.27 -1.70
CA ARG A 138 13.11 6.95 -1.43
C ARG A 138 12.87 6.13 -2.69
N CYS A 139 12.62 6.78 -3.84
CA CYS A 139 12.57 6.10 -5.13
C CYS A 139 13.93 5.54 -5.49
N ARG A 140 14.99 6.36 -5.41
CA ARG A 140 16.37 5.97 -5.74
C ARG A 140 16.88 4.87 -4.81
N GLU A 141 16.65 5.02 -3.50
CA GLU A 141 17.01 4.01 -2.50
C GLU A 141 16.36 2.67 -2.84
N LYS A 142 15.03 2.63 -2.97
CA LYS A 142 14.30 1.40 -3.27
C LYS A 142 14.71 0.77 -4.60
N THR A 143 14.91 1.59 -5.63
CA THR A 143 15.33 1.08 -6.95
C THR A 143 16.71 0.47 -6.89
N ARG A 144 17.66 1.07 -6.15
CA ARG A 144 18.98 0.53 -5.95
C ARG A 144 18.94 -0.79 -5.16
N ASP A 145 18.19 -0.81 -4.05
CA ASP A 145 18.26 -1.89 -3.07
C ASP A 145 17.41 -3.10 -3.48
N ASP A 146 16.23 -2.87 -4.10
CA ASP A 146 15.27 -3.93 -4.42
C ASP A 146 15.26 -4.32 -5.91
N TYR A 147 15.65 -3.40 -6.82
CA TYR A 147 15.41 -3.57 -8.26
C TYR A 147 16.63 -3.41 -9.13
N GLY A 148 17.85 -3.44 -8.56
CA GLY A 148 19.10 -3.39 -9.31
C GLY A 148 19.27 -2.15 -10.20
N GLY A 149 18.60 -1.05 -9.87
CA GLY A 149 18.65 0.19 -10.64
C GLY A 149 17.52 0.37 -11.67
N ASP A 150 16.64 -0.63 -11.85
CA ASP A 150 15.53 -0.57 -12.81
C ASP A 150 14.34 0.22 -12.23
N PHE A 151 14.16 1.47 -12.65
CA PHE A 151 13.04 2.31 -12.26
C PHE A 151 11.68 1.81 -12.80
N GLY A 152 11.66 1.01 -13.85
CA GLY A 152 10.45 0.38 -14.38
C GLY A 152 9.75 -0.54 -13.38
N GLN A 153 10.47 -1.04 -12.37
CA GLN A 153 9.90 -1.89 -11.32
C GLN A 153 9.33 -1.13 -10.13
N LEU A 154 9.37 0.21 -10.13
CA LEU A 154 8.93 1.05 -9.03
C LEU A 154 7.42 1.31 -9.09
N LEU A 155 6.60 0.37 -8.59
CA LEU A 155 5.15 0.36 -8.75
C LEU A 155 4.37 1.15 -7.69
N ASP A 156 5.04 1.79 -6.73
CA ASP A 156 4.45 2.46 -5.57
C ASP A 156 4.74 3.98 -5.52
N VAL A 157 4.94 4.59 -6.70
CA VAL A 157 5.15 6.05 -6.81
C VAL A 157 3.84 6.79 -6.54
N VAL A 158 2.73 6.31 -7.13
CA VAL A 158 1.36 6.74 -6.84
C VAL A 158 0.71 5.70 -5.94
N ARG A 159 0.16 6.12 -4.81
CA ARG A 159 -0.37 5.19 -3.82
C ARG A 159 -1.43 5.80 -2.92
N CYS A 160 -2.31 4.94 -2.41
CA CYS A 160 -3.24 5.27 -1.34
C CYS A 160 -3.35 4.14 -0.32
N SER A 161 -3.99 4.46 0.82
CA SER A 161 -4.47 3.47 1.78
C SER A 161 -5.97 3.65 1.95
N ILE A 162 -6.70 2.54 1.99
CA ILE A 162 -8.12 2.48 2.36
C ILE A 162 -8.20 1.74 3.68
N ILE A 163 -8.83 2.36 4.67
CA ILE A 163 -8.97 1.81 6.02
C ILE A 163 -10.43 1.45 6.23
N VAL A 164 -10.69 0.18 6.54
CA VAL A 164 -12.03 -0.35 6.79
C VAL A 164 -12.18 -0.82 8.23
N ASP A 165 -13.40 -0.80 8.76
CA ASP A 165 -13.70 -1.23 10.12
C ASP A 165 -14.26 -2.65 10.18
N THR A 166 -14.93 -3.08 9.10
CA THR A 166 -15.69 -4.33 9.09
C THR A 166 -15.26 -5.25 7.97
N GLU A 167 -15.59 -6.53 8.12
CA GLU A 167 -15.34 -7.55 7.10
C GLU A 167 -16.16 -7.27 5.82
N GLU A 168 -17.37 -6.79 5.95
CA GLU A 168 -18.22 -6.45 4.82
C GLU A 168 -17.61 -5.36 3.95
N GLN A 169 -17.05 -4.32 4.57
CA GLN A 169 -16.33 -3.26 3.87
C GLN A 169 -15.07 -3.78 3.19
N LEU A 170 -14.30 -4.65 3.88
CA LEU A 170 -13.13 -5.30 3.28
C LEU A 170 -13.49 -6.12 2.04
N ILE A 171 -14.59 -6.89 2.13
CA ILE A 171 -15.12 -7.71 1.04
C ILE A 171 -15.57 -6.82 -0.12
N ALA A 172 -16.30 -5.74 0.16
CA ALA A 172 -16.82 -4.84 -0.85
C ALA A 172 -15.69 -4.19 -1.65
N VAL A 173 -14.70 -3.58 -0.97
CA VAL A 173 -13.54 -2.95 -1.62
C VAL A 173 -12.73 -3.97 -2.42
N THR A 174 -12.47 -5.16 -1.84
CA THR A 174 -11.70 -6.21 -2.52
C THR A 174 -12.41 -6.68 -3.79
N ARG A 175 -13.73 -6.90 -3.72
CA ARG A 175 -14.54 -7.33 -4.87
C ARG A 175 -14.51 -6.29 -5.99
N LEU A 176 -14.76 -5.02 -5.68
CA LEU A 176 -14.74 -3.94 -6.66
C LEU A 176 -13.38 -3.79 -7.34
N LEU A 177 -12.27 -3.91 -6.58
CA LEU A 177 -10.93 -3.91 -7.16
C LEU A 177 -10.73 -5.05 -8.15
N LEU A 178 -11.11 -6.28 -7.78
CA LEU A 178 -10.91 -7.47 -8.63
C LEU A 178 -11.84 -7.49 -9.83
N GLU A 179 -13.11 -7.07 -9.68
CA GLU A 179 -14.09 -6.99 -10.75
C GLU A 179 -13.77 -5.88 -11.76
N GLY A 180 -13.08 -4.82 -11.33
CA GLY A 180 -12.61 -3.75 -12.20
C GLY A 180 -11.57 -4.19 -13.24
N GLY A 181 -10.99 -5.39 -13.11
CA GLY A 181 -10.10 -6.01 -14.10
C GLY A 181 -8.71 -5.36 -14.24
N ASN A 182 -8.43 -4.32 -13.48
CA ASN A 182 -7.18 -3.55 -13.57
C ASN A 182 -6.11 -3.99 -12.57
N VAL A 183 -6.39 -4.99 -11.72
CA VAL A 183 -5.43 -5.50 -10.75
C VAL A 183 -4.42 -6.41 -11.44
N VAL A 184 -3.15 -6.03 -11.38
CA VAL A 184 -2.03 -6.79 -11.95
C VAL A 184 -1.21 -7.52 -10.90
N ARG A 185 -1.35 -7.15 -9.62
CA ARG A 185 -0.72 -7.85 -8.50
C ARG A 185 -1.57 -7.75 -7.25
N LEU A 186 -1.64 -8.85 -6.52
CA LEU A 186 -2.14 -8.91 -5.14
C LEU A 186 -1.08 -9.54 -4.24
N LYS A 187 -0.74 -8.84 -3.16
CA LYS A 187 -0.03 -9.38 -2.00
C LYS A 187 -1.01 -9.46 -0.84
N ASN A 188 -1.47 -10.65 -0.54
CA ASN A 188 -2.44 -10.89 0.51
C ASN A 188 -1.74 -11.20 1.83
N ARG A 189 -1.46 -10.17 2.62
CA ARG A 189 -0.86 -10.31 3.95
C ARG A 189 -1.88 -10.59 5.06
N PHE A 190 -3.18 -10.62 4.75
CA PHE A 190 -4.16 -11.25 5.65
C PHE A 190 -3.96 -12.77 5.71
N LYS A 191 -3.66 -13.40 4.56
CA LYS A 191 -3.36 -14.83 4.48
C LYS A 191 -1.91 -15.13 4.88
N TYR A 192 -0.95 -14.34 4.36
CA TYR A 192 0.48 -14.52 4.54
C TYR A 192 1.07 -13.32 5.28
N ALA A 193 0.79 -13.22 6.58
CA ALA A 193 1.25 -12.11 7.41
C ALA A 193 2.77 -11.98 7.41
N LEU A 194 3.25 -10.75 7.58
CA LEU A 194 4.67 -10.53 7.83
C LEU A 194 5.07 -11.13 9.19
N PHE A 195 6.36 -11.37 9.39
CA PHE A 195 6.91 -11.87 10.65
C PHE A 195 6.58 -10.98 11.87
N THR A 196 6.33 -9.68 11.63
CA THR A 196 5.87 -8.71 12.63
C THR A 196 4.40 -8.87 13.03
N GLY A 197 3.65 -9.76 12.35
CA GLY A 197 2.20 -9.88 12.49
C GLY A 197 1.39 -8.85 11.70
N TYR A 198 2.05 -7.94 10.96
CA TYR A 198 1.37 -6.95 10.12
C TYR A 198 0.56 -7.61 9.01
N ARG A 199 -0.65 -7.10 8.80
CA ARG A 199 -1.63 -7.61 7.84
C ARG A 199 -2.25 -6.47 7.05
N ASP A 200 -2.33 -6.64 5.75
CA ASP A 200 -3.07 -5.82 4.80
C ASP A 200 -3.29 -6.61 3.50
N ALA A 201 -4.01 -6.02 2.59
CA ALA A 201 -4.01 -6.46 1.19
C ALA A 201 -3.43 -5.33 0.32
N LEU A 202 -2.34 -5.63 -0.39
CA LEU A 202 -1.70 -4.68 -1.29
C LEU A 202 -2.05 -5.05 -2.72
N PHE A 203 -2.74 -4.15 -3.41
CA PHE A 203 -3.09 -4.26 -4.81
C PHE A 203 -2.21 -3.33 -5.65
N SER A 204 -1.65 -3.84 -6.75
CA SER A 204 -1.13 -2.98 -7.82
C SER A 204 -2.19 -2.94 -8.92
N ILE A 205 -2.65 -1.74 -9.23
CA ILE A 205 -3.69 -1.50 -10.24
C ILE A 205 -3.13 -0.66 -11.39
N VAL A 206 -3.60 -0.93 -12.59
CA VAL A 206 -3.26 -0.16 -13.78
C VAL A 206 -4.22 1.01 -13.93
N ILE A 207 -3.68 2.20 -14.10
CA ILE A 207 -4.42 3.43 -14.42
C ILE A 207 -3.94 3.93 -15.77
N GLU A 208 -4.87 4.20 -16.67
CA GLU A 208 -4.58 4.85 -17.93
C GLU A 208 -4.48 6.36 -17.73
N THR A 209 -3.37 6.95 -18.13
CA THR A 209 -3.17 8.40 -18.08
C THR A 209 -4.03 9.10 -19.16
N PRO A 210 -4.23 10.41 -19.08
CA PRO A 210 -4.94 11.15 -20.14
C PRO A 210 -4.32 11.02 -21.55
N SER A 211 -3.05 10.64 -21.65
CA SER A 211 -2.35 10.36 -22.91
C SER A 211 -2.49 8.91 -23.39
N GLY A 212 -3.26 8.05 -22.70
CA GLY A 212 -3.47 6.66 -23.05
C GLY A 212 -2.34 5.71 -22.61
N VAL A 213 -1.41 6.19 -21.78
CA VAL A 213 -0.30 5.35 -21.25
C VAL A 213 -0.71 4.72 -19.91
N GLU A 214 -0.47 3.42 -19.79
CA GLU A 214 -0.69 2.70 -18.55
C GLU A 214 0.37 3.05 -17.50
N HIS A 215 -0.08 3.35 -16.26
CA HIS A 215 0.78 3.54 -15.09
C HIS A 215 0.30 2.65 -13.95
N VAL A 216 1.22 1.97 -13.28
CA VAL A 216 0.88 1.08 -12.16
C VAL A 216 0.91 1.86 -10.85
N CYS A 217 -0.20 1.80 -10.12
CA CYS A 217 -0.40 2.46 -8.83
C CYS A 217 -0.65 1.43 -7.72
N GLU A 218 -0.44 1.83 -6.48
CA GLU A 218 -0.60 0.95 -5.32
C GLU A 218 -1.82 1.36 -4.47
N VAL A 219 -2.68 0.38 -4.16
CA VAL A 219 -3.76 0.50 -3.17
C VAL A 219 -3.47 -0.45 -2.02
N GLN A 220 -3.37 0.09 -0.81
CA GLN A 220 -3.24 -0.69 0.43
C GLN A 220 -4.57 -0.70 1.15
N LEU A 221 -5.09 -1.88 1.45
CA LEU A 221 -6.36 -2.08 2.16
C LEU A 221 -6.07 -2.64 3.56
N HIS A 222 -6.47 -1.88 4.59
CA HIS A 222 -6.22 -2.17 6.00
C HIS A 222 -7.50 -2.46 6.76
#